data_35b728de05d15e1cdb76bddd5c474b0f
#
_entry.id   35b728de05d15e1cdb76bddd5c474b0f
#
_cell.length_a   1.000
_cell.length_b   1.000
_cell.length_c   1.000
_cell.angle_alpha   90.00
_cell.angle_beta   90.00
_cell.angle_gamma   90.00
#
_symmetry.space_group_name_H-M   'P 1'
#
loop_
_entity.id
_entity.type
_entity.pdbx_description
1 polymer ?
#
loop_
_entity_poly.entity_id
_entity_poly.type
_entity_poly.pdbx_seq_one_letter_code
_entity_poly.pdbx_strand_id
1 'polypeptide(L)'
;MIKVQNNTATREPVPQFLRGLAPQSLADLSWTDPQLGVQDTTWWPEDDQSPALAEFERYGDETLAVDAERRVVVVVREAVPWSAEEKAAAEAEQRKQLTQQIADRRWQAEVAGIDIGGMRIDTGRDSQALITGATVQAMLDPNYSLRWKTVAGFVDLTAEQISGVATAARAHVQACFNREAELLEALEAGTFTPEMIDQGWP
;
A
#
# COMPACT_ATOMS: atom_id res chain seq x y z
N MET A 1 -2.39 -6.72 31.09
CA MET A 1 -2.30 -7.37 32.43
C MET A 1 -1.49 -8.66 32.29
N ILE A 2 -0.52 -8.85 33.16
CA ILE A 2 0.40 -9.99 33.16
C ILE A 2 0.21 -10.71 34.51
N LYS A 3 0.12 -12.04 34.47
CA LYS A 3 -0.02 -12.87 35.66
C LYS A 3 1.25 -12.81 36.48
N VAL A 4 1.10 -12.62 37.80
CA VAL A 4 2.20 -12.68 38.76
C VAL A 4 1.85 -13.71 39.84
N GLN A 5 2.73 -14.68 40.05
CA GLN A 5 2.61 -15.73 41.07
C GLN A 5 4.00 -16.06 41.59
N ASN A 6 4.17 -16.12 42.91
CA ASN A 6 5.46 -16.37 43.55
C ASN A 6 6.60 -15.49 43.04
N ASN A 7 6.34 -14.19 42.87
CA ASN A 7 7.27 -13.21 42.30
C ASN A 7 7.77 -13.52 40.89
N THR A 8 7.01 -14.34 40.14
CA THR A 8 7.27 -14.67 38.74
C THR A 8 6.16 -14.16 37.86
N ALA A 9 6.51 -13.45 36.78
CA ALA A 9 5.56 -12.94 35.80
C ALA A 9 5.46 -13.88 34.59
N THR A 10 4.22 -14.12 34.12
CA THR A 10 3.94 -14.95 32.94
C THR A 10 2.83 -14.34 32.10
N ARG A 11 2.93 -14.51 30.77
CA ARG A 11 1.90 -14.06 29.80
C ARG A 11 0.69 -14.99 29.77
N GLU A 12 0.06 -15.17 30.91
CA GLU A 12 -1.17 -15.95 30.99
C GLU A 12 -2.39 -15.03 31.02
N PRO A 13 -3.43 -15.31 30.19
CA PRO A 13 -4.63 -14.48 30.16
C PRO A 13 -5.40 -14.57 31.48
N VAL A 14 -6.11 -13.50 31.79
CA VAL A 14 -7.05 -13.50 32.93
C VAL A 14 -8.14 -14.56 32.67
N PRO A 15 -8.38 -15.51 33.62
CA PRO A 15 -9.41 -16.52 33.52
C PRO A 15 -10.79 -15.93 33.23
N GLN A 16 -11.64 -16.68 32.54
CA GLN A 16 -12.94 -16.17 32.09
C GLN A 16 -13.83 -15.68 33.26
N PHE A 17 -13.78 -16.35 34.41
CA PHE A 17 -14.58 -15.99 35.58
C PHE A 17 -14.08 -14.72 36.30
N LEU A 18 -12.88 -14.22 35.99
CA LEU A 18 -12.32 -12.96 36.50
C LEU A 18 -12.39 -11.84 35.45
N ARG A 19 -12.85 -12.12 34.24
CA ARG A 19 -12.95 -11.11 33.19
C ARG A 19 -13.98 -10.05 33.55
N GLY A 20 -13.63 -8.79 33.34
CA GLY A 20 -14.49 -7.65 33.65
C GLY A 20 -14.26 -7.08 35.05
N LEU A 21 -13.44 -7.69 35.88
CA LEU A 21 -13.00 -7.09 37.13
C LEU A 21 -12.08 -5.88 36.86
N ALA A 22 -12.18 -4.89 37.74
CA ALA A 22 -11.29 -3.74 37.71
C ALA A 22 -9.82 -4.16 37.93
N PRO A 23 -8.82 -3.45 37.38
CA PRO A 23 -7.40 -3.77 37.57
C PRO A 23 -6.99 -3.89 39.03
N GLN A 24 -7.55 -3.06 39.90
CA GLN A 24 -7.29 -3.07 41.33
C GLN A 24 -7.77 -4.40 42.00
N SER A 25 -8.90 -4.94 41.54
CA SER A 25 -9.42 -6.22 42.03
C SER A 25 -8.59 -7.42 41.53
N LEU A 26 -8.04 -7.31 40.33
CA LEU A 26 -7.12 -8.33 39.77
C LEU A 26 -5.73 -8.29 40.41
N ALA A 27 -5.36 -7.19 41.02
CA ALA A 27 -4.08 -7.02 41.70
C ALA A 27 -4.02 -7.65 43.10
N ASP A 28 -5.18 -8.07 43.65
CA ASP A 28 -5.30 -8.80 44.90
C ASP A 28 -6.53 -9.69 44.82
N LEU A 29 -6.34 -11.00 44.74
CA LEU A 29 -7.38 -12.03 44.67
C LEU A 29 -7.56 -12.82 45.98
N SER A 30 -6.95 -12.36 47.09
CA SER A 30 -7.06 -13.00 48.40
C SER A 30 -8.50 -13.11 48.93
N TRP A 31 -9.40 -12.29 48.43
CA TRP A 31 -10.85 -12.26 48.75
C TRP A 31 -11.67 -13.33 48.02
N THR A 32 -11.08 -14.02 47.02
CA THR A 32 -11.76 -15.03 46.23
C THR A 32 -11.96 -16.35 47.02
N ASP A 33 -12.88 -17.18 46.57
CA ASP A 33 -13.08 -18.51 47.14
C ASP A 33 -11.80 -19.37 46.94
N PRO A 34 -11.26 -19.98 48.01
CA PRO A 34 -10.10 -20.86 47.92
C PRO A 34 -10.23 -22.00 46.90
N GLN A 35 -11.45 -22.46 46.64
CA GLN A 35 -11.68 -23.50 45.63
C GLN A 35 -11.36 -23.07 44.20
N LEU A 36 -11.29 -21.78 43.94
CA LEU A 36 -10.91 -21.23 42.64
C LEU A 36 -9.39 -21.32 42.37
N GLY A 37 -8.58 -21.52 43.40
CA GLY A 37 -7.12 -21.74 43.27
C GLY A 37 -6.33 -20.54 42.72
N VAL A 38 -6.83 -19.32 42.94
CA VAL A 38 -6.21 -18.10 42.41
C VAL A 38 -5.76 -17.10 43.49
N GLN A 39 -5.85 -17.47 44.77
CA GLN A 39 -5.63 -16.57 45.89
C GLN A 39 -4.16 -16.06 46.01
N ASP A 40 -3.20 -16.85 45.54
CA ASP A 40 -1.79 -16.53 45.50
C ASP A 40 -1.34 -15.95 44.13
N THR A 41 -2.33 -15.66 43.30
CA THR A 41 -2.12 -15.17 41.94
C THR A 41 -2.70 -13.75 41.80
N THR A 42 -2.02 -12.94 41.04
CA THR A 42 -2.44 -11.56 40.72
C THR A 42 -2.22 -11.28 39.23
N TRP A 43 -2.95 -10.27 38.70
CA TRP A 43 -2.69 -9.74 37.36
C TRP A 43 -2.38 -8.25 37.48
N TRP A 44 -1.14 -7.91 37.10
CA TRP A 44 -0.67 -6.53 37.18
C TRP A 44 -0.59 -5.87 35.80
N PRO A 45 -0.70 -4.55 35.74
CA PRO A 45 -0.50 -3.81 34.50
C PRO A 45 0.93 -3.97 34.00
N GLU A 46 1.07 -3.89 32.69
CA GLU A 46 2.32 -3.88 31.96
C GLU A 46 2.92 -2.47 31.97
N ASP A 47 4.19 -2.33 32.27
CA ASP A 47 5.03 -1.14 32.12
C ASP A 47 6.08 -1.45 31.05
N ASP A 48 5.77 -1.12 29.79
CA ASP A 48 6.64 -1.42 28.66
C ASP A 48 7.79 -0.40 28.59
N GLN A 49 8.98 -0.87 28.89
CA GLN A 49 10.23 -0.11 28.84
C GLN A 49 11.14 -0.56 27.68
N SER A 50 10.56 -1.22 26.67
CA SER A 50 11.31 -1.63 25.49
C SER A 50 11.84 -0.40 24.75
N PRO A 51 13.03 -0.45 24.15
CA PRO A 51 13.56 0.63 23.34
C PRO A 51 12.68 0.86 22.12
N ALA A 52 12.65 2.11 21.63
CA ALA A 52 12.05 2.38 20.32
C ALA A 52 12.87 1.67 19.23
N LEU A 53 12.17 1.03 18.30
CA LEU A 53 12.84 0.36 17.17
C LEU A 53 13.39 1.39 16.19
N ALA A 54 14.62 1.18 15.75
CA ALA A 54 15.17 1.88 14.59
C ALA A 54 14.66 1.24 13.28
N GLU A 55 15.00 1.86 12.15
CA GLU A 55 14.71 1.30 10.85
C GLU A 55 15.40 -0.07 10.69
N PHE A 56 14.68 -1.04 10.18
CA PHE A 56 15.15 -2.43 10.03
C PHE A 56 15.47 -3.15 11.36
N GLU A 57 14.77 -2.81 12.41
CA GLU A 57 14.76 -3.56 13.66
C GLU A 57 13.37 -4.14 13.95
N ARG A 58 13.37 -5.19 14.76
CA ARG A 58 12.14 -5.79 15.32
C ARG A 58 12.36 -6.15 16.77
N TYR A 59 11.29 -6.31 17.49
CA TYR A 59 11.41 -6.89 18.84
C TYR A 59 11.77 -8.37 18.77
N GLY A 60 12.79 -8.75 19.52
CA GLY A 60 13.23 -10.11 19.79
C GLY A 60 12.63 -10.64 21.08
N ASP A 61 13.47 -11.28 21.89
CA ASP A 61 13.06 -11.90 23.14
C ASP A 61 12.55 -10.87 24.15
N GLU A 62 11.56 -11.28 24.93
CA GLU A 62 10.91 -10.48 25.96
C GLU A 62 11.41 -10.95 27.35
N THR A 63 11.73 -10.00 28.21
CA THR A 63 11.95 -10.23 29.63
C THR A 63 10.86 -9.57 30.44
N LEU A 64 10.38 -10.29 31.47
CA LEU A 64 9.35 -9.84 32.39
C LEU A 64 9.96 -9.73 33.79
N ALA A 65 9.94 -8.53 34.37
CA ALA A 65 10.42 -8.29 35.73
C ALA A 65 9.27 -7.77 36.61
N VAL A 66 9.10 -8.38 37.78
CA VAL A 66 8.06 -7.99 38.75
C VAL A 66 8.55 -6.80 39.56
N ASP A 67 7.82 -5.68 39.48
CA ASP A 67 7.98 -4.53 40.37
C ASP A 67 6.85 -4.55 41.42
N ALA A 68 7.17 -5.12 42.58
CA ALA A 68 6.19 -5.28 43.66
C ALA A 68 5.81 -3.97 44.34
N GLU A 69 6.69 -2.95 44.33
CA GLU A 69 6.42 -1.65 44.95
C GLU A 69 5.37 -0.88 44.15
N ARG A 70 5.53 -0.87 42.82
CA ARG A 70 4.61 -0.20 41.89
C ARG A 70 3.42 -1.08 41.47
N ARG A 71 3.46 -2.38 41.79
CA ARG A 71 2.49 -3.39 41.34
C ARG A 71 2.32 -3.41 39.82
N VAL A 72 3.44 -3.41 39.11
CA VAL A 72 3.50 -3.53 37.66
C VAL A 72 4.46 -4.63 37.26
N VAL A 73 4.32 -5.12 36.04
CA VAL A 73 5.32 -5.97 35.40
C VAL A 73 6.06 -5.13 34.38
N VAL A 74 7.34 -4.91 34.61
CA VAL A 74 8.21 -4.25 33.65
C VAL A 74 8.48 -5.22 32.53
N VAL A 75 8.21 -4.78 31.31
CA VAL A 75 8.42 -5.54 30.09
C VAL A 75 9.55 -4.87 29.31
N VAL A 76 10.57 -5.64 28.98
CA VAL A 76 11.66 -5.18 28.12
C VAL A 76 11.83 -6.19 27.00
N ARG A 77 11.69 -5.71 25.75
CA ARG A 77 11.97 -6.50 24.56
C ARG A 77 13.30 -6.05 23.96
N GLU A 78 14.09 -7.01 23.53
CA GLU A 78 15.32 -6.72 22.83
C GLU A 78 15.04 -6.15 21.44
N ALA A 79 15.73 -5.08 21.06
CA ALA A 79 15.73 -4.61 19.67
C ALA A 79 16.75 -5.44 18.88
N VAL A 80 16.26 -6.19 17.89
CA VAL A 80 17.07 -7.08 17.06
C VAL A 80 17.07 -6.58 15.63
N PRO A 81 18.22 -6.37 15.00
CA PRO A 81 18.27 -5.96 13.61
C PRO A 81 17.72 -7.05 12.69
N TRP A 82 17.08 -6.63 11.60
CA TRP A 82 16.65 -7.56 10.56
C TRP A 82 17.86 -8.29 9.96
N SER A 83 17.67 -9.55 9.64
CA SER A 83 18.64 -10.30 8.85
C SER A 83 18.78 -9.72 7.44
N ALA A 84 19.86 -10.05 6.75
CA ALA A 84 20.05 -9.68 5.36
C ALA A 84 18.91 -10.19 4.46
N GLU A 85 18.35 -11.34 4.79
CA GLU A 85 17.26 -11.99 4.07
C GLU A 85 15.93 -11.23 4.27
N GLU A 86 15.62 -10.81 5.50
CA GLU A 86 14.44 -10.00 5.83
C GLU A 86 14.51 -8.63 5.14
N LYS A 87 15.68 -7.98 5.12
CA LYS A 87 15.89 -6.71 4.41
C LYS A 87 15.68 -6.87 2.91
N ALA A 88 16.29 -7.87 2.30
CA ALA A 88 16.15 -8.13 0.87
C ALA A 88 14.69 -8.45 0.48
N ALA A 89 13.96 -9.17 1.33
CA ALA A 89 12.55 -9.47 1.11
C ALA A 89 11.69 -8.19 1.19
N ALA A 90 11.95 -7.32 2.14
CA ALA A 90 11.23 -6.04 2.26
C ALA A 90 11.51 -5.10 1.08
N GLU A 91 12.77 -5.00 0.66
CA GLU A 91 13.18 -4.22 -0.52
C GLU A 91 12.54 -4.76 -1.80
N ALA A 92 12.47 -6.08 -1.97
CA ALA A 92 11.82 -6.71 -3.11
C ALA A 92 10.32 -6.43 -3.13
N GLU A 93 9.64 -6.51 -1.98
CA GLU A 93 8.21 -6.20 -1.89
C GLU A 93 7.94 -4.70 -2.14
N GLN A 94 8.76 -3.82 -1.60
CA GLN A 94 8.67 -2.38 -1.87
C GLN A 94 8.85 -2.07 -3.35
N ARG A 95 9.84 -2.67 -4.00
CA ARG A 95 10.08 -2.53 -5.45
C ARG A 95 8.88 -2.99 -6.26
N LYS A 96 8.29 -4.12 -5.92
CA LYS A 96 7.09 -4.66 -6.56
C LYS A 96 5.90 -3.70 -6.43
N GLN A 97 5.69 -3.13 -5.25
CA GLN A 97 4.62 -2.15 -5.01
C GLN A 97 4.82 -0.88 -5.83
N LEU A 98 6.03 -0.35 -5.90
CA LEU A 98 6.36 0.82 -6.71
C LEU A 98 6.17 0.53 -8.21
N THR A 99 6.60 -0.63 -8.69
CA THR A 99 6.36 -1.07 -10.08
C THR A 99 4.87 -1.09 -10.42
N GLN A 100 4.03 -1.60 -9.50
CA GLN A 100 2.59 -1.61 -9.70
C GLN A 100 2.01 -0.18 -9.72
N GLN A 101 2.44 0.69 -8.81
CA GLN A 101 2.00 2.09 -8.78
C GLN A 101 2.37 2.84 -10.06
N ILE A 102 3.57 2.62 -10.60
CA ILE A 102 4.01 3.20 -11.88
C ILE A 102 3.10 2.71 -13.03
N ALA A 103 2.82 1.40 -13.09
CA ALA A 103 1.94 0.81 -14.10
C ALA A 103 0.50 1.36 -14.01
N ASP A 104 -0.04 1.51 -12.79
CA ASP A 104 -1.37 2.06 -12.56
C ASP A 104 -1.43 3.54 -12.99
N ARG A 105 -0.40 4.31 -12.70
CA ARG A 105 -0.32 5.71 -13.11
C ARG A 105 -0.19 5.86 -14.62
N ARG A 106 0.62 5.00 -15.27
CA ARG A 106 0.68 4.93 -16.74
C ARG A 106 -0.70 4.63 -17.31
N TRP A 107 -1.42 3.66 -16.76
CA TRP A 107 -2.78 3.35 -17.21
C TRP A 107 -3.71 4.56 -17.12
N GLN A 108 -3.69 5.29 -16.00
CA GLN A 108 -4.48 6.50 -15.83
C GLN A 108 -4.16 7.57 -16.88
N ALA A 109 -2.86 7.79 -17.16
CA ALA A 109 -2.42 8.72 -18.19
C ALA A 109 -2.84 8.25 -19.59
N GLU A 110 -2.65 6.96 -19.91
CA GLU A 110 -3.00 6.36 -21.19
C GLU A 110 -4.47 6.59 -21.57
N VAL A 111 -5.38 6.42 -20.60
CA VAL A 111 -6.83 6.52 -20.82
C VAL A 111 -7.41 7.93 -20.56
N ALA A 112 -6.55 8.88 -20.17
CA ALA A 112 -7.01 10.22 -19.85
C ALA A 112 -7.61 10.98 -21.05
N GLY A 113 -7.34 10.53 -22.27
CA GLY A 113 -7.75 11.19 -23.50
C GLY A 113 -6.80 12.32 -23.89
N ILE A 114 -6.95 12.80 -25.14
CA ILE A 114 -6.16 13.89 -25.71
C ILE A 114 -7.07 14.97 -26.31
N ASP A 115 -6.56 16.19 -26.40
CA ASP A 115 -7.21 17.29 -27.10
C ASP A 115 -6.57 17.52 -28.46
N ILE A 116 -7.41 17.47 -29.52
CA ILE A 116 -6.97 17.72 -30.90
C ILE A 116 -7.85 18.78 -31.50
N GLY A 117 -7.30 19.97 -31.72
CA GLY A 117 -8.04 21.07 -32.33
C GLY A 117 -9.34 21.45 -31.58
N GLY A 118 -9.35 21.34 -30.26
CA GLY A 118 -10.48 21.58 -29.40
C GLY A 118 -11.49 20.42 -29.28
N MET A 119 -11.16 19.26 -29.87
CA MET A 119 -11.93 18.03 -29.71
C MET A 119 -11.26 17.14 -28.68
N ARG A 120 -12.01 16.76 -27.65
CA ARG A 120 -11.56 15.74 -26.68
C ARG A 120 -11.79 14.35 -27.26
N ILE A 121 -10.69 13.63 -27.49
CA ILE A 121 -10.67 12.25 -27.99
C ILE A 121 -10.37 11.32 -26.82
N ASP A 122 -11.23 10.33 -26.61
CA ASP A 122 -11.00 9.26 -25.64
C ASP A 122 -9.87 8.33 -26.14
N THR A 123 -8.93 8.02 -25.28
CA THR A 123 -7.80 7.12 -25.54
C THR A 123 -7.90 5.79 -24.77
N GLY A 124 -9.08 5.45 -24.25
CA GLY A 124 -9.35 4.12 -23.70
C GLY A 124 -9.17 3.02 -24.74
N ARG A 125 -8.96 1.78 -24.31
CA ARG A 125 -8.62 0.67 -25.24
C ARG A 125 -9.67 0.42 -26.32
N ASP A 126 -10.94 0.55 -25.99
CA ASP A 126 -12.02 0.41 -26.98
C ASP A 126 -11.96 1.52 -28.02
N SER A 127 -11.73 2.76 -27.60
CA SER A 127 -11.55 3.89 -28.50
C SER A 127 -10.31 3.76 -29.39
N GLN A 128 -9.19 3.27 -28.83
CA GLN A 128 -7.99 2.95 -29.63
C GLN A 128 -8.28 1.91 -30.73
N ALA A 129 -9.07 0.87 -30.42
CA ALA A 129 -9.47 -0.13 -31.41
C ALA A 129 -10.37 0.46 -32.50
N LEU A 130 -11.35 1.29 -32.14
CA LEU A 130 -12.22 1.97 -33.09
C LEU A 130 -11.46 2.95 -33.98
N ILE A 131 -10.53 3.74 -33.39
CA ILE A 131 -9.65 4.66 -34.14
C ILE A 131 -8.82 3.87 -35.15
N THR A 132 -8.24 2.74 -34.74
CA THR A 132 -7.45 1.87 -35.62
C THR A 132 -8.29 1.35 -36.77
N GLY A 133 -9.49 0.83 -36.52
CA GLY A 133 -10.42 0.37 -37.56
C GLY A 133 -10.81 1.47 -38.56
N ALA A 134 -11.14 2.65 -38.06
CA ALA A 134 -11.48 3.81 -38.88
C ALA A 134 -10.29 4.25 -39.76
N THR A 135 -9.06 4.20 -39.19
CA THR A 135 -7.85 4.55 -39.95
C THR A 135 -7.59 3.59 -41.11
N VAL A 136 -7.78 2.29 -40.89
CA VAL A 136 -7.65 1.30 -41.98
C VAL A 136 -8.64 1.62 -43.11
N GLN A 137 -9.89 1.95 -42.77
CA GLN A 137 -10.89 2.30 -43.77
C GLN A 137 -10.55 3.62 -44.53
N ALA A 138 -10.03 4.63 -43.78
CA ALA A 138 -9.58 5.90 -44.37
C ALA A 138 -8.36 5.73 -45.31
N MET A 139 -7.51 4.73 -45.05
CA MET A 139 -6.42 4.41 -45.97
C MET A 139 -6.87 3.72 -47.26
N LEU A 140 -7.99 2.98 -47.21
CA LEU A 140 -8.55 2.30 -48.38
C LEU A 140 -9.40 3.22 -49.24
N ASP A 141 -10.08 4.22 -48.65
CA ASP A 141 -10.93 5.21 -49.35
C ASP A 141 -10.60 6.63 -48.87
N PRO A 142 -9.93 7.42 -49.71
CA PRO A 142 -9.62 8.81 -49.39
C PRO A 142 -10.85 9.72 -49.19
N ASN A 143 -12.02 9.31 -49.70
CA ASN A 143 -13.29 10.04 -49.55
C ASN A 143 -14.07 9.56 -48.32
N TYR A 144 -13.56 8.61 -47.58
CA TYR A 144 -14.20 8.09 -46.36
C TYR A 144 -14.42 9.19 -45.35
N SER A 145 -15.61 9.24 -44.78
CA SER A 145 -15.93 10.09 -43.64
C SER A 145 -16.66 9.29 -42.57
N LEU A 146 -16.44 9.66 -41.33
CA LEU A 146 -17.00 8.97 -40.19
C LEU A 146 -17.60 9.97 -39.21
N ARG A 147 -18.83 9.72 -38.78
CA ARG A 147 -19.45 10.46 -37.68
C ARG A 147 -18.93 9.92 -36.34
N TRP A 148 -18.10 10.71 -35.70
CA TRP A 148 -17.47 10.37 -34.43
C TRP A 148 -18.20 11.00 -33.25
N LYS A 149 -18.41 10.24 -32.17
CA LYS A 149 -18.98 10.72 -30.92
C LYS A 149 -17.90 11.26 -30.02
N THR A 150 -17.93 12.53 -29.70
CA THR A 150 -17.08 13.16 -28.66
C THR A 150 -17.92 13.50 -27.42
N VAL A 151 -17.25 13.96 -26.35
CA VAL A 151 -17.95 14.45 -25.15
C VAL A 151 -18.89 15.63 -25.46
N ALA A 152 -18.51 16.48 -26.43
CA ALA A 152 -19.29 17.65 -26.84
C ALA A 152 -20.40 17.31 -27.86
N GLY A 153 -20.50 16.07 -28.34
CA GLY A 153 -21.49 15.65 -29.35
C GLY A 153 -20.85 14.92 -30.53
N PHE A 154 -21.58 14.90 -31.66
CA PHE A 154 -21.11 14.23 -32.87
C PHE A 154 -20.36 15.19 -33.78
N VAL A 155 -19.25 14.72 -34.35
CA VAL A 155 -18.48 15.44 -35.38
C VAL A 155 -18.25 14.51 -36.57
N ASP A 156 -18.28 15.08 -37.79
CA ASP A 156 -17.92 14.33 -38.99
C ASP A 156 -16.43 14.53 -39.27
N LEU A 157 -15.68 13.43 -39.32
CA LEU A 157 -14.24 13.41 -39.57
C LEU A 157 -13.95 12.89 -40.97
N THR A 158 -13.13 13.62 -41.73
CA THR A 158 -12.61 13.17 -43.02
C THR A 158 -11.51 12.09 -42.83
N ALA A 159 -11.15 11.39 -43.89
CA ALA A 159 -10.06 10.41 -43.90
C ALA A 159 -8.74 10.99 -43.39
N GLU A 160 -8.41 12.23 -43.77
CA GLU A 160 -7.22 12.93 -43.29
C GLU A 160 -7.28 13.22 -41.79
N GLN A 161 -8.44 13.71 -41.31
CA GLN A 161 -8.65 13.98 -39.88
C GLN A 161 -8.58 12.70 -39.03
N ILE A 162 -9.17 11.58 -39.52
CA ILE A 162 -9.09 10.27 -38.85
C ILE A 162 -7.64 9.82 -38.71
N SER A 163 -6.83 9.97 -39.78
CA SER A 163 -5.38 9.64 -39.74
C SER A 163 -4.62 10.52 -38.76
N GLY A 164 -4.95 11.83 -38.69
CA GLY A 164 -4.41 12.76 -37.71
C GLY A 164 -4.72 12.35 -36.25
N VAL A 165 -5.98 11.99 -35.98
CA VAL A 165 -6.45 11.50 -34.67
C VAL A 165 -5.69 10.21 -34.29
N ALA A 166 -5.57 9.27 -35.23
CA ALA A 166 -4.84 8.03 -34.98
C ALA A 166 -3.36 8.25 -34.65
N THR A 167 -2.72 9.14 -35.40
CA THR A 167 -1.31 9.50 -35.16
C THR A 167 -1.11 10.11 -33.78
N ALA A 168 -1.98 11.07 -33.41
CA ALA A 168 -1.91 11.73 -32.10
C ALA A 168 -2.21 10.78 -30.93
N ALA A 169 -3.25 9.93 -31.06
CA ALA A 169 -3.57 8.94 -30.05
C ALA A 169 -2.43 7.92 -29.84
N ARG A 170 -1.83 7.46 -30.95
CA ARG A 170 -0.68 6.54 -30.89
C ARG A 170 0.54 7.20 -30.24
N ALA A 171 0.83 8.46 -30.58
CA ALA A 171 1.94 9.22 -29.98
C ALA A 171 1.75 9.38 -28.46
N HIS A 172 0.54 9.72 -28.02
CA HIS A 172 0.18 9.84 -26.60
C HIS A 172 0.39 8.52 -25.87
N VAL A 173 -0.18 7.42 -26.38
CA VAL A 173 -0.01 6.08 -25.77
C VAL A 173 1.47 5.71 -25.68
N GLN A 174 2.23 5.92 -26.76
CA GLN A 174 3.66 5.63 -26.76
C GLN A 174 4.44 6.48 -25.73
N ALA A 175 4.09 7.75 -25.60
CA ALA A 175 4.70 8.63 -24.59
C ALA A 175 4.40 8.17 -23.16
N CYS A 176 3.19 7.65 -22.89
CA CYS A 176 2.87 7.04 -21.61
C CYS A 176 3.77 5.83 -21.29
N PHE A 177 3.97 4.92 -22.24
CA PHE A 177 4.87 3.76 -22.08
C PHE A 177 6.34 4.17 -21.96
N ASN A 178 6.79 5.17 -22.68
CA ASN A 178 8.14 5.69 -22.56
C ASN A 178 8.38 6.25 -21.14
N ARG A 179 7.38 6.99 -20.60
CA ARG A 179 7.48 7.52 -19.24
C ARG A 179 7.48 6.39 -18.19
N GLU A 180 6.70 5.36 -18.35
CA GLU A 180 6.76 4.17 -17.50
C GLU A 180 8.16 3.54 -17.52
N ALA A 181 8.75 3.36 -18.70
CA ALA A 181 10.09 2.79 -18.85
C ALA A 181 11.16 3.64 -18.12
N GLU A 182 11.12 4.97 -18.29
CA GLU A 182 12.03 5.88 -17.59
C GLU A 182 11.94 5.75 -16.06
N LEU A 183 10.71 5.62 -15.52
CA LEU A 183 10.51 5.47 -14.08
C LEU A 183 11.02 4.12 -13.58
N LEU A 184 10.82 3.05 -14.33
CA LEU A 184 11.35 1.73 -14.00
C LEU A 184 12.87 1.68 -14.06
N GLU A 185 13.48 2.33 -15.05
CA GLU A 185 14.94 2.49 -15.14
C GLU A 185 15.48 3.28 -13.94
N ALA A 186 14.81 4.36 -13.54
CA ALA A 186 15.18 5.13 -12.35
C ALA A 186 15.06 4.29 -11.06
N LEU A 187 14.03 3.45 -10.96
CA LEU A 187 13.84 2.53 -9.84
C LEU A 187 14.97 1.49 -9.77
N GLU A 188 15.38 0.93 -10.89
CA GLU A 188 16.51 -0.01 -10.98
C GLU A 188 17.85 0.66 -10.64
N ALA A 189 18.04 1.90 -11.09
CA ALA A 189 19.25 2.67 -10.81
C ALA A 189 19.30 3.25 -9.37
N GLY A 190 18.22 3.11 -8.57
CA GLY A 190 18.14 3.69 -7.23
C GLY A 190 18.04 5.22 -7.21
N THR A 191 17.65 5.85 -8.31
CA THR A 191 17.47 7.30 -8.44
C THR A 191 16.02 7.75 -8.42
N PHE A 192 15.11 6.81 -8.28
CA PHE A 192 13.67 7.05 -8.21
C PHE A 192 13.29 7.79 -6.91
N THR A 193 12.40 8.78 -7.05
CA THR A 193 11.74 9.42 -5.92
C THR A 193 10.21 9.35 -6.08
N PRO A 194 9.44 9.28 -4.98
CA PRO A 194 7.98 9.16 -5.05
C PRO A 194 7.29 10.26 -5.87
N GLU A 195 7.84 11.48 -5.84
CA GLU A 195 7.31 12.63 -6.57
C GLU A 195 7.38 12.46 -8.09
N MET A 196 8.29 11.62 -8.58
CA MET A 196 8.44 11.34 -10.03
C MET A 196 7.21 10.62 -10.61
N ILE A 197 6.43 9.90 -9.77
CA ILE A 197 5.21 9.18 -10.21
C ILE A 197 4.18 10.13 -10.82
N ASP A 198 4.03 11.33 -10.28
CA ASP A 198 2.98 12.26 -10.71
C ASP A 198 3.45 13.27 -11.78
N GLN A 199 4.69 13.18 -12.21
CA GLN A 199 5.30 14.14 -13.13
C GLN A 199 5.67 13.51 -14.48
N GLY A 200 5.72 14.36 -15.52
CA GLY A 200 6.24 14.00 -16.83
C GLY A 200 5.35 13.11 -17.70
N TRP A 201 4.10 12.92 -17.32
CA TRP A 201 3.11 12.23 -18.17
C TRP A 201 2.62 13.15 -19.30
N PRO A 202 2.30 12.60 -20.50
CA PRO A 202 1.86 13.38 -21.65
C PRO A 202 0.46 13.96 -21.49
#